data_7c74674a963b7c3ccdebb4cde1b107d3
#
_entry.id   7c74674a963b7c3ccdebb4cde1b107d3
#
_cell.length_a   1.000
_cell.length_b   1.000
_cell.length_c   1.000
_cell.angle_alpha   90.00
_cell.angle_beta   90.00
_cell.angle_gamma   90.00
#
_symmetry.space_group_name_H-M   'P 1'
#
loop_
_entity.id
_entity.type
_entity.pdbx_description
1 polymer ?
#
loop_
_entity_poly.entity_id
_entity_poly.type
_entity_poly.pdbx_seq_one_letter_code
_entity_poly.pdbx_strand_id
1 'polypeptide(L)'
;MFTNKTILITGGTGSFGNTFVPMTLAKYNPKKIIIFSRDEMKQWDMAKKFEGDSRVRFFIGDVRDKDRLYRALDGVDYVVHAAATKIVPTAEYNPFECVKTNINGAMNLIDACIDKGVKGVVALSTDKASSPINLYGATKLASDKLFVAGN
;
A
#
# COMPACT_ATOMS: atom_id res chain seq x y z
N MET A 1 15.54 4.74 -11.14
CA MET A 1 15.23 4.31 -9.75
C MET A 1 14.56 2.93 -9.72
N PHE A 2 13.51 2.70 -10.51
CA PHE A 2 12.74 1.45 -10.47
C PHE A 2 13.21 0.39 -11.48
N THR A 3 14.11 0.72 -12.38
CA THR A 3 14.60 -0.22 -13.39
C THR A 3 15.21 -1.46 -12.74
N ASN A 4 14.74 -2.63 -13.14
CA ASN A 4 15.16 -3.94 -12.61
C ASN A 4 14.93 -4.10 -11.09
N LYS A 5 13.99 -3.37 -10.51
CA LYS A 5 13.62 -3.44 -9.09
C LYS A 5 12.26 -4.08 -8.89
N THR A 6 12.06 -4.66 -7.71
CA THR A 6 10.77 -5.19 -7.29
C THR A 6 10.06 -4.17 -6.41
N ILE A 7 8.84 -3.81 -6.80
CA ILE A 7 8.01 -2.80 -6.13
C ILE A 7 6.74 -3.48 -5.64
N LEU A 8 6.35 -3.24 -4.40
CA LEU A 8 5.07 -3.67 -3.86
C LEU A 8 4.18 -2.46 -3.63
N ILE A 9 2.91 -2.57 -4.02
CA ILE A 9 1.91 -1.50 -3.84
C ILE A 9 0.78 -2.05 -2.98
N THR A 10 0.63 -1.54 -1.76
CA THR A 10 -0.55 -1.84 -0.93
C THR A 10 -1.74 -1.02 -1.41
N GLY A 11 -2.93 -1.61 -1.39
CA GLY A 11 -4.10 -0.94 -1.95
C GLY A 11 -4.01 -0.67 -3.45
N GLY A 12 -3.22 -1.48 -4.15
CA GLY A 12 -2.86 -1.25 -5.56
C GLY A 12 -3.98 -1.42 -6.58
N THR A 13 -5.14 -1.91 -6.17
CA THR A 13 -6.33 -2.02 -7.04
C THR A 13 -7.20 -0.76 -7.07
N GLY A 14 -6.84 0.26 -6.30
CA GLY A 14 -7.51 1.55 -6.31
C GLY A 14 -7.11 2.43 -7.49
N SER A 15 -7.62 3.67 -7.50
CA SER A 15 -7.36 4.63 -8.60
C SER A 15 -5.87 4.96 -8.74
N PHE A 16 -5.15 5.08 -7.62
CA PHE A 16 -3.71 5.33 -7.67
C PHE A 16 -2.97 4.18 -8.37
N GLY A 17 -3.21 2.93 -7.95
CA GLY A 17 -2.56 1.76 -8.53
C GLY A 17 -2.87 1.58 -10.02
N ASN A 18 -4.12 1.82 -10.41
CA ASN A 18 -4.54 1.75 -11.81
C ASN A 18 -3.85 2.79 -12.72
N THR A 19 -3.34 3.87 -12.15
CA THR A 19 -2.55 4.88 -12.88
C THR A 19 -1.05 4.60 -12.77
N PHE A 20 -0.58 4.33 -11.57
CA PHE A 20 0.84 4.16 -11.27
C PHE A 20 1.45 2.92 -11.96
N VAL A 21 0.74 1.79 -11.96
CA VAL A 21 1.28 0.53 -12.49
C VAL A 21 1.59 0.62 -13.99
N PRO A 22 0.63 0.99 -14.87
CA PRO A 22 0.94 1.08 -16.29
C PRO A 22 2.00 2.12 -16.60
N MET A 23 1.99 3.26 -15.91
CA MET A 23 3.00 4.31 -16.09
C MET A 23 4.40 3.81 -15.73
N THR A 24 4.52 3.09 -14.62
CA THR A 24 5.80 2.55 -14.14
C THR A 24 6.32 1.46 -15.06
N LEU A 25 5.46 0.58 -15.55
CA LEU A 25 5.83 -0.45 -16.52
C LEU A 25 6.36 0.14 -17.81
N ALA A 26 5.72 1.20 -18.31
CA ALA A 26 6.10 1.86 -19.55
C ALA A 26 7.41 2.66 -19.41
N LYS A 27 7.59 3.33 -18.28
CA LYS A 27 8.66 4.33 -18.12
C LYS A 27 9.95 3.74 -17.53
N TYR A 28 9.86 2.76 -16.63
CA TYR A 28 11.01 2.35 -15.81
C TYR A 28 11.42 0.89 -15.97
N ASN A 29 10.65 0.08 -16.64
CA ASN A 29 10.93 -1.36 -16.82
C ASN A 29 11.34 -2.08 -15.52
N PRO A 30 10.48 -2.13 -14.50
CA PRO A 30 10.79 -2.81 -13.25
C PRO A 30 10.92 -4.32 -13.46
N LYS A 31 11.64 -5.00 -12.55
CA LYS A 31 11.71 -6.45 -12.54
C LYS A 31 10.35 -7.07 -12.21
N LYS A 32 9.66 -6.49 -11.23
CA LYS A 32 8.35 -6.98 -10.78
C LYS A 32 7.57 -5.86 -10.11
N ILE A 33 6.27 -5.83 -10.32
CA ILE A 33 5.32 -5.05 -9.54
C ILE A 33 4.34 -5.99 -8.88
N ILE A 34 4.28 -5.95 -7.55
CA ILE A 34 3.36 -6.76 -6.73
C ILE A 34 2.22 -5.87 -6.28
N ILE A 35 1.01 -6.22 -6.68
CA ILE A 35 -0.21 -5.53 -6.27
C ILE A 35 -0.79 -6.30 -5.09
N PHE A 36 -0.77 -5.65 -3.92
CA PHE A 36 -1.22 -6.23 -2.66
C PHE A 36 -2.53 -5.55 -2.25
N SER A 37 -3.61 -6.30 -2.18
CA SER A 37 -4.92 -5.77 -1.81
C SER A 37 -5.86 -6.87 -1.31
N ARG A 38 -6.95 -6.47 -0.66
CA ARG A 38 -7.93 -7.40 -0.07
C ARG A 38 -8.95 -7.91 -1.09
N ASP A 39 -9.25 -7.11 -2.10
CA ASP A 39 -10.40 -7.33 -2.99
C ASP A 39 -10.01 -8.20 -4.16
N GLU A 40 -10.41 -9.48 -4.08
CA GLU A 40 -10.16 -10.48 -5.12
C GLU A 40 -10.78 -10.08 -6.47
N MET A 41 -11.99 -9.52 -6.46
CA MET A 41 -12.67 -9.13 -7.70
C MET A 41 -11.96 -7.99 -8.41
N LYS A 42 -11.53 -6.97 -7.66
CA LYS A 42 -10.76 -5.86 -8.23
C LYS A 42 -9.42 -6.32 -8.77
N GLN A 43 -8.76 -7.28 -8.12
CA GLN A 43 -7.53 -7.89 -8.63
C GLN A 43 -7.81 -8.65 -9.93
N TRP A 44 -8.88 -9.42 -9.99
CA TRP A 44 -9.28 -10.14 -11.19
C TRP A 44 -9.50 -9.21 -12.38
N ASP A 45 -10.24 -8.12 -12.17
CA ASP A 45 -10.50 -7.12 -13.21
C ASP A 45 -9.24 -6.40 -13.65
N MET A 46 -8.39 -6.04 -12.71
CA MET A 46 -7.12 -5.37 -13.00
C MET A 46 -6.15 -6.29 -13.75
N ALA A 47 -6.12 -7.57 -13.40
CA ALA A 47 -5.24 -8.56 -14.03
C ALA A 47 -5.47 -8.68 -15.53
N LYS A 48 -6.72 -8.51 -15.99
CA LYS A 48 -7.05 -8.51 -17.42
C LYS A 48 -6.31 -7.43 -18.22
N LYS A 49 -6.01 -6.30 -17.58
CA LYS A 49 -5.28 -5.19 -18.23
C LYS A 49 -3.81 -5.48 -18.45
N PHE A 50 -3.26 -6.43 -17.68
CA PHE A 50 -1.84 -6.79 -17.72
C PHE A 50 -1.62 -8.24 -18.17
N GLU A 51 -2.61 -8.81 -18.83
CA GLU A 51 -2.51 -10.17 -19.37
C GLU A 51 -1.30 -10.28 -20.30
N GLY A 52 -0.47 -11.31 -20.05
CA GLY A 52 0.77 -11.51 -20.78
C GLY A 52 1.98 -10.72 -20.26
N ASP A 53 1.82 -9.77 -19.36
CA ASP A 53 2.95 -9.07 -18.75
C ASP A 53 3.47 -9.85 -17.52
N SER A 54 4.59 -10.53 -17.69
CA SER A 54 5.18 -11.37 -16.64
C SER A 54 5.72 -10.59 -15.45
N ARG A 55 5.80 -9.25 -15.53
CA ARG A 55 6.30 -8.40 -14.45
C ARG A 55 5.25 -8.14 -13.37
N VAL A 56 3.97 -8.30 -13.66
CA VAL A 56 2.89 -7.98 -12.73
C VAL A 56 2.48 -9.22 -11.93
N ARG A 57 2.35 -9.07 -10.63
CA ARG A 57 1.90 -10.11 -9.70
C ARG A 57 0.80 -9.58 -8.80
N PHE A 58 -0.17 -10.42 -8.50
CA PHE A 58 -1.30 -10.06 -7.64
C PHE A 58 -1.26 -10.92 -6.38
N PHE A 59 -1.19 -10.26 -5.21
CA PHE A 59 -1.20 -10.91 -3.91
C PHE A 59 -2.42 -10.45 -3.11
N ILE A 60 -3.30 -11.39 -2.81
CA ILE A 60 -4.41 -11.11 -1.88
C ILE A 60 -3.85 -11.02 -0.47
N GLY A 61 -4.15 -9.93 0.20
CA GLY A 61 -3.75 -9.71 1.58
C GLY A 61 -4.26 -8.40 2.15
N ASP A 62 -4.21 -8.30 3.47
CA ASP A 62 -4.65 -7.16 4.26
C ASP A 62 -3.45 -6.62 5.05
N VAL A 63 -3.26 -5.30 5.08
CA VAL A 63 -2.18 -4.67 5.84
C VAL A 63 -2.33 -4.90 7.35
N ARG A 64 -3.51 -5.29 7.81
CA ARG A 64 -3.74 -5.71 9.19
C ARG A 64 -3.15 -7.09 9.51
N ASP A 65 -2.84 -7.87 8.49
CA ASP A 65 -2.21 -9.19 8.62
C ASP A 65 -0.68 -9.05 8.46
N LYS A 66 0.00 -9.01 9.59
CA LYS A 66 1.45 -8.81 9.66
C LYS A 66 2.22 -9.97 9.01
N ASP A 67 1.81 -11.20 9.25
CA ASP A 67 2.47 -12.38 8.69
C ASP A 67 2.37 -12.40 7.17
N ARG A 68 1.23 -12.01 6.63
CA ARG A 68 1.04 -11.91 5.18
C ARG A 68 1.93 -10.85 4.55
N LEU A 69 2.11 -9.72 5.23
CA LEU A 69 3.04 -8.67 4.79
C LEU A 69 4.48 -9.15 4.76
N TYR A 70 4.93 -9.86 5.79
CA TYR A 70 6.29 -10.43 5.81
C TYR A 70 6.53 -11.34 4.60
N ARG A 71 5.56 -12.18 4.28
CA ARG A 71 5.68 -13.07 3.12
C ARG A 71 5.66 -12.31 1.79
N ALA A 72 4.80 -11.31 1.67
CA ALA A 72 4.68 -10.53 0.45
C ALA A 72 5.91 -9.65 0.17
N LEU A 73 6.60 -9.22 1.22
CA LEU A 73 7.75 -8.32 1.12
C LEU A 73 9.09 -9.03 0.86
N ASP A 74 9.09 -10.34 0.76
CA ASP A 74 10.30 -11.08 0.47
C ASP A 74 10.88 -10.69 -0.89
N GLY A 75 12.11 -10.18 -0.89
CA GLY A 75 12.79 -9.71 -2.11
C GLY A 75 12.27 -8.39 -2.69
N VAL A 76 11.45 -7.64 -1.96
CA VAL A 76 10.94 -6.34 -2.39
C VAL A 76 11.97 -5.24 -2.12
N ASP A 77 12.21 -4.40 -3.14
CA ASP A 77 13.13 -3.26 -3.02
C ASP A 77 12.43 -1.99 -2.52
N TYR A 78 11.25 -1.70 -3.05
CA TYR A 78 10.49 -0.47 -2.74
C TYR A 78 9.02 -0.76 -2.49
N VAL A 79 8.42 0.03 -1.62
CA VAL A 79 7.00 -0.07 -1.29
C VAL A 79 6.30 1.27 -1.53
N VAL A 80 5.14 1.22 -2.16
CA VAL A 80 4.20 2.34 -2.21
C VAL A 80 2.98 1.93 -1.38
N HIS A 81 2.72 2.66 -0.30
CA HIS A 81 1.63 2.36 0.62
C HIS A 81 0.42 3.23 0.32
N ALA A 82 -0.59 2.63 -0.31
CA ALA A 82 -1.85 3.31 -0.66
C ALA A 82 -3.08 2.71 0.03
N ALA A 83 -2.91 1.62 0.80
CA ALA A 83 -4.00 0.98 1.53
C ALA A 83 -4.47 1.86 2.70
N ALA A 84 -5.74 2.22 2.70
CA ALA A 84 -6.35 3.01 3.77
C ALA A 84 -7.87 2.89 3.76
N THR A 85 -8.49 3.08 4.92
CA THR A 85 -9.91 3.42 5.01
C THR A 85 -10.02 4.93 4.75
N LYS A 86 -10.74 5.34 3.71
CA LYS A 86 -10.69 6.71 3.17
C LYS A 86 -12.00 7.47 3.29
N ILE A 87 -13.11 6.77 3.42
CA ILE A 87 -14.46 7.39 3.43
C ILE A 87 -14.74 7.90 4.83
N VAL A 88 -14.79 9.22 4.98
CA VAL A 88 -14.92 9.88 6.29
C VAL A 88 -16.14 9.41 7.09
N PRO A 89 -17.38 9.41 6.56
CA PRO A 89 -18.51 8.89 7.34
C PRO A 89 -18.39 7.43 7.72
N THR A 90 -17.83 6.60 6.84
CA THR A 90 -17.59 5.19 7.11
C THR A 90 -16.57 5.01 8.23
N ALA A 91 -15.51 5.81 8.25
CA ALA A 91 -14.50 5.80 9.31
C ALA A 91 -15.10 6.20 10.67
N GLU A 92 -15.93 7.24 10.72
CA GLU A 92 -16.61 7.68 11.95
C GLU A 92 -17.55 6.60 12.50
N TYR A 93 -18.20 5.85 11.61
CA TYR A 93 -19.13 4.78 12.00
C TYR A 93 -18.42 3.49 12.38
N ASN A 94 -17.18 3.28 11.88
CA ASN A 94 -16.38 2.09 12.12
C ASN A 94 -14.98 2.48 12.63
N PRO A 95 -14.88 3.11 13.82
CA PRO A 95 -13.63 3.71 14.28
C PRO A 95 -12.52 2.69 14.51
N PHE A 96 -12.82 1.52 15.10
CA PHE A 96 -11.82 0.50 15.32
C PHE A 96 -11.26 -0.04 14.01
N GLU A 97 -12.09 -0.25 13.01
CA GLU A 97 -11.64 -0.73 11.70
C GLU A 97 -10.76 0.31 10.98
N CYS A 98 -11.11 1.59 11.12
CA CYS A 98 -10.31 2.69 10.60
C CYS A 98 -8.92 2.74 11.27
N VAL A 99 -8.86 2.64 12.59
CA VAL A 99 -7.61 2.59 13.36
C VAL A 99 -6.77 1.37 12.99
N LYS A 100 -7.39 0.20 12.92
CA LYS A 100 -6.68 -1.03 12.54
C LYS A 100 -6.04 -0.94 11.16
N THR A 101 -6.74 -0.41 10.19
CA THR A 101 -6.22 -0.28 8.83
C THR A 101 -5.17 0.83 8.74
N ASN A 102 -5.49 2.03 9.20
CA ASN A 102 -4.66 3.21 8.96
C ASN A 102 -3.49 3.33 9.94
N ILE A 103 -3.62 2.85 11.16
CA ILE A 103 -2.56 2.91 12.18
C ILE A 103 -1.86 1.56 12.35
N ASN A 104 -2.58 0.51 12.72
CA ASN A 104 -1.96 -0.81 12.92
C ASN A 104 -1.41 -1.36 11.60
N GLY A 105 -2.11 -1.13 10.48
CA GLY A 105 -1.61 -1.49 9.16
C GLY A 105 -0.31 -0.77 8.80
N ALA A 106 -0.17 0.51 9.16
CA ALA A 106 1.07 1.25 8.98
C ALA A 106 2.19 0.67 9.84
N MET A 107 1.93 0.38 11.11
CA MET A 107 2.92 -0.24 12.01
C MET A 107 3.38 -1.60 11.50
N ASN A 108 2.46 -2.45 11.08
CA ASN A 108 2.79 -3.77 10.51
C ASN A 108 3.68 -3.65 9.28
N LEU A 109 3.36 -2.71 8.39
CA LEU A 109 4.13 -2.50 7.17
C LEU A 109 5.54 -1.98 7.47
N ILE A 110 5.67 -1.04 8.39
CA ILE A 110 6.96 -0.48 8.79
C ILE A 110 7.85 -1.59 9.36
N ASP A 111 7.35 -2.38 10.31
CA ASP A 111 8.10 -3.48 10.90
C ASP A 111 8.55 -4.49 9.84
N ALA A 112 7.63 -4.89 8.97
CA ALA A 112 7.92 -5.85 7.91
C ALA A 112 8.93 -5.30 6.90
N CYS A 113 8.84 -4.03 6.53
CA CYS A 113 9.79 -3.38 5.63
C CYS A 113 11.20 -3.33 6.22
N ILE A 114 11.32 -2.98 7.50
CA ILE A 114 12.60 -2.94 8.20
C ILE A 114 13.22 -4.35 8.24
N ASP A 115 12.45 -5.34 8.67
CA ASP A 115 12.94 -6.71 8.82
C ASP A 115 13.31 -7.37 7.48
N LYS A 116 12.61 -7.01 6.41
CA LYS A 116 12.87 -7.55 5.05
C LYS A 116 13.90 -6.73 4.25
N GLY A 117 14.44 -5.67 4.82
CA GLY A 117 15.47 -4.87 4.17
C GLY A 117 14.98 -4.08 2.96
N VAL A 118 13.73 -3.63 2.98
CA VAL A 118 13.18 -2.75 1.95
C VAL A 118 13.96 -1.44 1.92
N LYS A 119 14.34 -0.98 0.74
CA LYS A 119 15.23 0.18 0.55
C LYS A 119 14.53 1.51 0.73
N GLY A 120 13.24 1.56 0.47
CA GLY A 120 12.47 2.79 0.61
C GLY A 120 10.96 2.54 0.58
N VAL A 121 10.24 3.36 1.32
CA VAL A 121 8.78 3.34 1.40
C VAL A 121 8.23 4.73 1.13
N VAL A 122 7.26 4.83 0.23
CA VAL A 122 6.47 6.03 0.03
C VAL A 122 5.06 5.74 0.50
N ALA A 123 4.62 6.43 1.55
CA ALA A 123 3.25 6.34 2.04
C ALA A 123 2.43 7.52 1.51
N LEU A 124 1.27 7.22 0.91
CA LEU A 124 0.37 8.27 0.44
C LEU A 124 -0.32 8.92 1.64
N SER A 125 -0.36 10.23 1.65
CA SER A 125 -1.06 11.00 2.67
C SER A 125 -2.26 11.74 2.08
N THR A 126 -2.84 12.66 2.84
CA THR A 126 -4.01 13.44 2.49
C THR A 126 -3.94 14.81 3.16
N ASP A 127 -4.58 15.81 2.56
CA ASP A 127 -4.77 17.12 3.16
C ASP A 127 -5.54 17.06 4.51
N LYS A 128 -6.40 16.05 4.68
CA LYS A 128 -7.16 15.82 5.91
C LYS A 128 -6.31 15.43 7.11
N ALA A 129 -5.05 15.06 6.90
CA ALA A 129 -4.08 14.81 7.98
C ALA A 129 -3.56 16.12 8.60
N SER A 130 -3.67 17.23 7.91
CA SER A 130 -3.28 18.55 8.41
C SER A 130 -4.41 19.14 9.25
N SER A 131 -4.13 19.42 10.53
CA SER A 131 -5.14 19.92 11.48
C SER A 131 -6.46 19.13 11.42
N PRO A 132 -6.42 17.82 11.73
CA PRO A 132 -7.55 16.94 11.45
C PRO A 132 -8.77 17.27 12.30
N ILE A 133 -9.95 17.23 11.67
CA ILE A 133 -11.26 17.46 12.30
C ILE A 133 -12.15 16.21 12.32
N ASN A 134 -11.62 15.08 11.86
CA ASN A 134 -12.32 13.79 11.81
C ASN A 134 -11.38 12.64 12.09
N LEU A 135 -11.94 11.46 12.32
CA LEU A 135 -11.16 10.28 12.64
C LEU A 135 -10.24 9.87 11.48
N TYR A 136 -10.73 9.91 10.25
CA TYR A 136 -9.89 9.59 9.09
C TYR A 136 -8.63 10.45 9.06
N GLY A 137 -8.77 11.77 9.16
CA GLY A 137 -7.65 12.69 9.19
C GLY A 137 -6.70 12.43 10.37
N ALA A 138 -7.25 12.19 11.56
CA ALA A 138 -6.44 11.87 12.75
C ALA A 138 -5.62 10.58 12.57
N THR A 139 -6.23 9.52 12.02
CA THR A 139 -5.51 8.27 11.75
C THR A 139 -4.44 8.44 10.67
N LYS A 140 -4.69 9.26 9.67
CA LYS A 140 -3.69 9.54 8.63
C LYS A 140 -2.54 10.39 9.16
N LEU A 141 -2.81 11.34 10.04
CA LEU A 141 -1.74 12.07 10.74
C LEU A 141 -0.88 11.13 11.56
N ALA A 142 -1.48 10.22 12.33
CA ALA A 142 -0.74 9.22 13.09
C ALA A 142 0.11 8.33 12.17
N SER A 143 -0.45 7.86 11.07
CA SER A 143 0.27 7.08 10.07
C SER A 143 1.47 7.83 9.50
N ASP A 144 1.29 9.09 9.12
CA ASP A 144 2.38 9.91 8.58
C ASP A 144 3.54 10.03 9.59
N LYS A 145 3.22 10.25 10.87
CA LYS A 145 4.23 10.34 11.94
C LYS A 145 4.95 9.00 12.13
N LEU A 146 4.24 7.88 12.04
CA LEU A 146 4.83 6.56 12.16
C LEU A 146 5.83 6.27 11.02
N PHE A 147 5.47 6.61 9.78
CA PHE A 147 6.38 6.43 8.64
C PHE A 147 7.62 7.32 8.74
N VAL A 148 7.46 8.55 9.20
CA VAL A 148 8.61 9.45 9.43
C VAL A 148 9.53 8.89 10.52
N ALA A 149 8.96 8.37 11.61
CA ALA A 149 9.72 7.79 12.72
C ALA A 149 10.39 6.45 12.37
N GLY A 150 9.85 5.73 11.37
CA GLY A 150 10.41 4.47 10.91
C GLY A 150 11.63 4.60 9.99
N ASN A 151 12.04 5.83 9.70
CA ASN A 151 13.16 6.10 8.78
C ASN A 151 14.53 5.92 9.46
#